data_4b688657498b5541a80fe6be1b78d7c6
#
_entry.id   4b688657498b5541a80fe6be1b78d7c6
#
_cell.length_a   1.000
_cell.length_b   1.000
_cell.length_c   1.000
_cell.angle_alpha   90.00
_cell.angle_beta   90.00
_cell.angle_gamma   90.00
#
_symmetry.space_group_name_H-M   'P 1'
#
loop_
_entity.id
_entity.type
_entity.pdbx_description
1 polymer ?
#
loop_
_entity_poly.entity_id
_entity_poly.type
_entity_poly.pdbx_seq_one_letter_code
_entity_poly.pdbx_strand_id
1 'polypeptide(L)'
;MIALPDRTAAGKPSAPSRFADHTLSRLFGLPPASCGYSVRRGVRIPMRDGVELLADHYRPHTDRPAGTVLVRCPYGRRFPFTLLYAGIYAARGYHVVFQIVRGTFGSGGEFSPMVHEIADGADTVAWLREQPWFTGSFATIG
;
A
#
# COMPACT_ATOMS: atom_id res chain seq x y z
N MET A 1 15.81 21.77 -15.07
CA MET A 1 14.99 20.57 -14.79
C MET A 1 15.93 19.41 -14.47
N ILE A 2 16.23 19.18 -13.18
CA ILE A 2 17.16 18.16 -12.72
C ILE A 2 16.31 16.94 -12.34
N ALA A 3 16.43 15.86 -13.11
CA ALA A 3 15.82 14.58 -12.81
C ALA A 3 16.48 13.98 -11.57
N LEU A 4 15.74 13.80 -10.49
CA LEU A 4 16.19 13.05 -9.33
C LEU A 4 16.27 11.56 -9.69
N PRO A 5 17.35 10.85 -9.33
CA PRO A 5 17.51 9.45 -9.64
C PRO A 5 16.44 8.60 -8.95
N ASP A 6 15.80 7.77 -9.74
CA ASP A 6 14.86 6.73 -9.30
C ASP A 6 15.60 5.75 -8.36
N ARG A 7 15.35 5.86 -7.05
CA ARG A 7 15.83 4.89 -6.07
C ARG A 7 14.91 3.68 -6.04
N THR A 8 14.86 2.94 -7.11
CA THR A 8 14.37 1.56 -7.13
C THR A 8 15.39 0.67 -6.42
N ALA A 9 15.35 0.66 -5.10
CA ALA A 9 16.03 -0.38 -4.35
C ALA A 9 15.21 -1.68 -4.51
N ALA A 10 15.56 -2.46 -5.53
CA ALA A 10 15.15 -3.85 -5.65
C ALA A 10 15.84 -4.66 -4.53
N GLY A 11 15.36 -4.51 -3.30
CA GLY A 11 15.79 -5.31 -2.18
C GLY A 11 15.24 -6.72 -2.34
N LYS A 12 16.12 -7.73 -2.49
CA LYS A 12 15.74 -9.12 -2.26
C LYS A 12 15.09 -9.21 -0.87
N PRO A 13 13.95 -9.92 -0.69
CA PRO A 13 13.36 -10.09 0.63
C PRO A 13 14.41 -10.71 1.57
N SER A 14 14.70 -10.03 2.66
CA SER A 14 15.64 -10.53 3.67
C SER A 14 15.09 -11.82 4.30
N ALA A 15 15.97 -12.77 4.61
CA ALA A 15 15.61 -14.06 5.22
C ALA A 15 14.67 -13.96 6.44
N PRO A 16 14.79 -12.93 7.33
CA PRO A 16 13.84 -12.73 8.43
C PRO A 16 12.40 -12.49 8.01
N SER A 17 12.15 -11.84 6.85
CA SER A 17 10.79 -11.59 6.37
C SER A 17 10.06 -12.86 5.92
N ARG A 18 10.78 -13.84 5.39
CA ARG A 18 10.23 -15.15 5.00
C ARG A 18 9.81 -15.99 6.20
N PHE A 19 10.59 -15.94 7.28
CA PHE A 19 10.27 -16.67 8.51
C PHE A 19 9.04 -16.09 9.22
N ALA A 20 8.98 -14.76 9.32
CA ALA A 20 7.83 -14.06 9.88
C ALA A 20 6.55 -14.33 9.06
N ASP A 21 6.63 -14.31 7.73
CA ASP A 21 5.49 -14.64 6.87
C ASP A 21 5.02 -16.08 7.03
N HIS A 22 5.94 -17.04 7.14
CA HIS A 22 5.59 -18.45 7.36
C HIS A 22 4.85 -18.66 8.69
N THR A 23 5.31 -18.03 9.76
CA THR A 23 4.67 -18.09 11.07
C THR A 23 3.28 -17.45 11.07
N LEU A 24 3.15 -16.25 10.47
CA LEU A 24 1.87 -15.55 10.32
C LEU A 24 0.90 -16.35 9.44
N SER A 25 1.39 -16.95 8.35
CA SER A 25 0.57 -17.78 7.47
C SER A 25 -0.08 -18.93 8.23
N ARG A 26 0.69 -19.59 9.07
CA ARG A 26 0.17 -20.70 9.89
C ARG A 26 -0.81 -20.24 10.95
N LEU A 27 -0.51 -19.11 11.62
CA LEU A 27 -1.36 -18.57 12.69
C LEU A 27 -2.72 -18.09 12.17
N PHE A 28 -2.75 -17.47 10.99
CA PHE A 28 -3.96 -16.93 10.38
C PHE A 28 -4.61 -17.84 9.33
N GLY A 29 -4.09 -19.06 9.12
CA GLY A 29 -4.60 -19.98 8.12
C GLY A 29 -4.50 -19.45 6.69
N LEU A 30 -3.50 -18.59 6.40
CA LEU A 30 -3.31 -18.00 5.09
C LEU A 30 -2.60 -18.97 4.13
N PRO A 31 -2.86 -18.88 2.83
CA PRO A 31 -2.05 -19.58 1.83
C PRO A 31 -0.57 -19.18 1.96
N PRO A 32 0.37 -20.06 1.57
CA PRO A 32 1.79 -19.72 1.60
C PRO A 32 2.10 -18.53 0.67
N ALA A 33 3.13 -17.76 1.01
CA ALA A 33 3.64 -16.71 0.14
C ALA A 33 4.04 -17.29 -1.22
N SER A 34 3.58 -16.67 -2.31
CA SER A 34 3.76 -17.16 -3.68
C SER A 34 4.81 -16.36 -4.46
N CYS A 35 5.13 -15.13 -4.05
CA CYS A 35 6.09 -14.28 -4.74
C CYS A 35 6.79 -13.30 -3.79
N GLY A 36 7.86 -12.68 -4.28
CA GLY A 36 8.45 -11.50 -3.67
C GLY A 36 7.67 -10.23 -4.02
N TYR A 37 8.04 -9.11 -3.42
CA TYR A 37 7.47 -7.80 -3.75
C TYR A 37 8.51 -6.69 -3.56
N SER A 38 8.27 -5.56 -4.20
CA SER A 38 8.99 -4.30 -4.00
C SER A 38 8.07 -3.24 -3.43
N VAL A 39 8.64 -2.25 -2.75
CA VAL A 39 7.86 -1.17 -2.13
C VAL A 39 8.32 0.18 -2.67
N ARG A 40 7.42 0.90 -3.31
CA ARG A 40 7.58 2.31 -3.68
C ARG A 40 6.98 3.16 -2.56
N ARG A 41 7.84 3.86 -1.83
CA ARG A 41 7.43 4.66 -0.68
C ARG A 41 7.12 6.11 -1.07
N GLY A 42 6.22 6.73 -0.29
CA GLY A 42 5.95 8.16 -0.41
C GLY A 42 5.24 8.54 -1.71
N VAL A 43 4.42 7.66 -2.25
CA VAL A 43 3.54 7.98 -3.38
C VAL A 43 2.56 9.06 -2.93
N ARG A 44 2.47 10.15 -3.70
CA ARG A 44 1.56 11.25 -3.43
C ARG A 44 0.28 11.05 -4.22
N ILE A 45 -0.84 11.01 -3.53
CA ILE A 45 -2.16 10.85 -4.12
C ILE A 45 -2.91 12.17 -3.97
N PRO A 46 -3.19 12.88 -5.08
CA PRO A 46 -3.86 14.18 -5.03
C PRO A 46 -5.34 14.02 -4.73
N MET A 47 -5.83 14.85 -3.83
CA MET A 47 -7.26 15.00 -3.55
C MET A 47 -7.83 16.17 -4.35
N ARG A 48 -9.14 16.20 -4.57
CA ARG A 48 -9.85 17.23 -5.34
C ARG A 48 -9.65 18.66 -4.83
N ASP A 49 -9.36 18.81 -3.56
CA ASP A 49 -9.10 20.09 -2.90
C ASP A 49 -7.62 20.51 -2.92
N GLY A 50 -6.77 19.77 -3.62
CA GLY A 50 -5.34 20.06 -3.76
C GLY A 50 -4.47 19.50 -2.63
N VAL A 51 -5.04 18.89 -1.62
CA VAL A 51 -4.28 18.18 -0.58
C VAL A 51 -3.69 16.90 -1.17
N GLU A 52 -2.47 16.55 -0.78
CA GLU A 52 -1.83 15.30 -1.16
C GLU A 52 -1.76 14.34 0.03
N LEU A 53 -2.25 13.13 -0.15
CA LEU A 53 -2.11 12.06 0.84
C LEU A 53 -0.95 11.14 0.46
N LEU A 54 -0.20 10.71 1.46
CA LEU A 54 0.94 9.82 1.27
C LEU A 54 0.52 8.35 1.32
N ALA A 55 1.09 7.56 0.42
CA ALA A 55 0.91 6.12 0.38
C ALA A 55 2.22 5.40 0.10
N ASP A 56 2.28 4.12 0.45
CA ASP A 56 3.30 3.19 -0.02
C ASP A 56 2.63 2.17 -0.93
N HIS A 57 3.19 1.95 -2.11
CA HIS A 57 2.72 0.95 -3.06
C HIS A 57 3.61 -0.29 -3.01
N TYR A 58 3.00 -1.41 -2.65
CA TYR A 58 3.61 -2.74 -2.64
C TYR A 58 3.28 -3.42 -3.96
N ARG A 59 4.30 -3.68 -4.76
CA ARG A 59 4.18 -4.32 -6.07
C ARG A 59 4.63 -5.77 -5.98
N PRO A 60 3.75 -6.75 -6.22
CA PRO A 60 4.14 -8.15 -6.25
C PRO A 60 5.02 -8.45 -7.48
N HIS A 61 5.97 -9.35 -7.33
CA HIS A 61 6.81 -9.82 -8.43
C HIS A 61 6.16 -11.02 -9.12
N THR A 62 5.12 -10.73 -9.89
CA THR A 62 4.38 -11.73 -10.67
C THR A 62 3.81 -11.09 -11.93
N ASP A 63 3.74 -11.87 -13.00
CA ASP A 63 3.11 -11.47 -14.27
C ASP A 63 1.57 -11.55 -14.21
N ARG A 64 1.04 -12.23 -13.21
CA ARG A 64 -0.41 -12.41 -12.99
C ARG A 64 -0.78 -11.99 -11.57
N PRO A 65 -0.96 -10.69 -11.32
CA PRO A 65 -1.42 -10.20 -10.02
C PRO A 65 -2.78 -10.78 -9.65
N ALA A 66 -2.93 -11.13 -8.37
CA ALA A 66 -4.18 -11.70 -7.85
C ALA A 66 -5.29 -10.65 -7.67
N GLY A 67 -4.91 -9.39 -7.56
CA GLY A 67 -5.86 -8.29 -7.36
C GLY A 67 -5.17 -7.06 -6.76
N THR A 68 -5.97 -6.12 -6.29
CA THR A 68 -5.52 -4.89 -5.65
C THR A 68 -6.16 -4.75 -4.27
N VAL A 69 -5.38 -4.33 -3.29
CA VAL A 69 -5.85 -4.05 -1.92
C VAL A 69 -5.54 -2.59 -1.60
N LEU A 70 -6.55 -1.86 -1.14
CA LEU A 70 -6.42 -0.51 -0.62
C LEU A 70 -6.56 -0.53 0.89
N VAL A 71 -5.53 -0.06 1.58
CA VAL A 71 -5.54 0.13 3.04
C VAL A 71 -5.50 1.63 3.32
N ARG A 72 -6.42 2.14 4.13
CA ARG A 72 -6.41 3.53 4.61
C ARG A 72 -6.24 3.52 6.12
N CYS A 73 -5.16 4.12 6.62
CA CYS A 73 -4.72 3.94 8.00
C CYS A 73 -4.32 5.27 8.64
N PRO A 74 -4.80 5.59 9.85
CA PRO A 74 -4.39 6.77 10.60
C PRO A 74 -3.14 6.55 11.48
N TYR A 75 -2.62 5.30 11.57
CA TYR A 75 -1.61 4.93 12.56
C TYR A 75 -0.17 4.89 12.04
N GLY A 76 0.04 5.33 10.80
CA GLY A 76 1.37 5.40 10.20
C GLY A 76 1.74 4.17 9.36
N ARG A 77 2.91 4.26 8.70
CA ARG A 77 3.40 3.29 7.71
C ARG A 77 4.61 2.50 8.26
N ARG A 78 4.57 2.10 9.52
CA ARG A 78 5.66 1.35 10.19
C ARG A 78 5.18 -0.02 10.64
N PHE A 79 6.18 -0.87 10.95
CA PHE A 79 5.91 -2.14 11.63
C PHE A 79 5.13 -1.91 12.94
N PRO A 80 4.13 -2.75 13.28
CA PRO A 80 3.74 -3.98 12.59
C PRO A 80 2.71 -3.79 11.46
N PHE A 81 2.11 -2.61 11.31
CA PHE A 81 0.99 -2.37 10.38
C PHE A 81 1.33 -2.70 8.93
N THR A 82 2.52 -2.29 8.47
CA THR A 82 2.96 -2.57 7.09
C THR A 82 3.14 -4.05 6.81
N LEU A 83 3.52 -4.86 7.79
CA LEU A 83 3.59 -6.31 7.63
C LEU A 83 2.18 -6.92 7.58
N LEU A 84 1.33 -6.59 8.55
CA LEU A 84 0.01 -7.19 8.73
C LEU A 84 -0.99 -6.78 7.65
N TYR A 85 -0.91 -5.55 7.14
CA TYR A 85 -1.89 -5.00 6.21
C TYR A 85 -1.37 -4.81 4.78
N ALA A 86 -0.08 -4.99 4.53
CA ALA A 86 0.47 -4.83 3.19
C ALA A 86 1.37 -6.00 2.78
N GLY A 87 2.40 -6.33 3.55
CA GLY A 87 3.40 -7.33 3.18
C GLY A 87 2.80 -8.71 2.94
N ILE A 88 1.88 -9.15 3.81
CA ILE A 88 1.25 -10.47 3.68
C ILE A 88 0.42 -10.61 2.40
N TYR A 89 -0.25 -9.56 1.94
CA TYR A 89 -1.00 -9.57 0.68
C TYR A 89 -0.07 -9.47 -0.53
N ALA A 90 0.93 -8.58 -0.46
CA ALA A 90 1.89 -8.42 -1.55
C ALA A 90 2.68 -9.71 -1.82
N ALA A 91 3.06 -10.45 -0.78
CA ALA A 91 3.71 -11.75 -0.90
C ALA A 91 2.81 -12.84 -1.51
N ARG A 92 1.51 -12.58 -1.66
CA ARG A 92 0.51 -13.47 -2.27
C ARG A 92 -0.02 -12.96 -3.61
N GLY A 93 0.71 -12.04 -4.23
CA GLY A 93 0.44 -11.58 -5.58
C GLY A 93 -0.50 -10.38 -5.68
N TYR A 94 -0.85 -9.71 -4.59
CA TYR A 94 -1.69 -8.51 -4.61
C TYR A 94 -0.85 -7.25 -4.72
N HIS A 95 -1.27 -6.31 -5.57
CA HIS A 95 -0.87 -4.92 -5.41
C HIS A 95 -1.50 -4.36 -4.14
N VAL A 96 -0.72 -3.70 -3.30
CA VAL A 96 -1.26 -3.06 -2.10
C VAL A 96 -0.91 -1.58 -2.11
N VAL A 97 -1.90 -0.73 -1.96
CA VAL A 97 -1.73 0.70 -1.68
C VAL A 97 -2.03 0.92 -0.20
N PHE A 98 -1.01 1.24 0.55
CA PHE A 98 -1.11 1.54 1.98
C PHE A 98 -1.08 3.05 2.16
N GLN A 99 -2.27 3.67 2.22
CA GLN A 99 -2.44 5.11 2.32
C GLN A 99 -2.59 5.57 3.76
N ILE A 100 -1.97 6.69 4.08
CA ILE A 100 -2.14 7.40 5.34
C ILE A 100 -3.23 8.45 5.18
N VAL A 101 -4.17 8.48 6.11
CA VAL A 101 -5.29 9.42 6.09
C VAL A 101 -4.83 10.86 6.27
N ARG A 102 -5.68 11.79 5.86
CA ARG A 102 -5.47 13.24 5.91
C ARG A 102 -4.96 13.71 7.27
N GLY A 103 -3.98 14.60 7.27
CA GLY A 103 -3.45 15.27 8.47
C GLY A 103 -2.66 14.37 9.42
N THR A 104 -2.28 13.15 9.00
CA THR A 104 -1.48 12.24 9.83
C THR A 104 -0.20 11.80 9.12
N PHE A 105 0.86 11.52 9.86
CA PHE A 105 2.13 10.92 9.42
C PHE A 105 2.67 11.36 8.05
N GLY A 106 2.57 12.66 7.76
CA GLY A 106 3.10 13.28 6.55
C GLY A 106 2.10 13.44 5.40
N SER A 107 0.89 12.91 5.49
CA SER A 107 -0.23 13.29 4.63
C SER A 107 -0.62 14.74 4.90
N GLY A 108 -0.94 15.49 3.84
CA GLY A 108 -1.34 16.88 3.93
C GLY A 108 -2.70 17.10 4.59
N GLY A 109 -3.05 18.37 4.78
CA GLY A 109 -4.31 18.78 5.39
C GLY A 109 -4.35 18.62 6.90
N GLU A 110 -5.54 18.73 7.47
CA GLU A 110 -5.80 18.63 8.89
C GLU A 110 -6.59 17.36 9.21
N PHE A 111 -6.24 16.69 10.30
CA PHE A 111 -6.93 15.49 10.75
C PHE A 111 -8.25 15.87 11.43
N SER A 112 -9.35 15.56 10.76
CA SER A 112 -10.71 15.67 11.28
C SER A 112 -11.38 14.31 11.11
N PRO A 113 -11.44 13.48 12.16
CA PRO A 113 -11.95 12.12 12.05
C PRO A 113 -13.35 12.07 11.43
N MET A 114 -13.57 11.17 10.46
CA MET A 114 -14.82 10.92 9.76
C MET A 114 -15.34 12.05 8.84
N VAL A 115 -14.69 13.22 8.83
CA VAL A 115 -15.18 14.38 8.04
C VAL A 115 -14.82 14.24 6.55
N HIS A 116 -13.57 13.86 6.26
CA HIS A 116 -13.04 13.82 4.89
C HIS A 116 -13.01 12.41 4.28
N GLU A 117 -13.32 11.38 5.05
CA GLU A 117 -13.08 9.99 4.67
C GLU A 117 -13.80 9.57 3.38
N ILE A 118 -15.03 10.03 3.16
CA ILE A 118 -15.81 9.70 1.96
C ILE A 118 -15.16 10.35 0.72
N ALA A 119 -14.87 11.65 0.78
CA ALA A 119 -14.30 12.39 -0.34
C ALA A 119 -12.87 11.90 -0.67
N ASP A 120 -12.02 11.77 0.34
CA ASP A 120 -10.65 11.29 0.18
C ASP A 120 -10.61 9.83 -0.31
N GLY A 121 -11.52 9.00 0.16
CA GLY A 121 -11.69 7.64 -0.31
C GLY A 121 -12.08 7.57 -1.79
N ALA A 122 -13.04 8.39 -2.21
CA ALA A 122 -13.47 8.47 -3.60
C ALA A 122 -12.34 8.95 -4.53
N ASP A 123 -11.59 9.98 -4.12
CA ASP A 123 -10.46 10.51 -4.87
C ASP A 123 -9.32 9.50 -4.97
N THR A 124 -9.06 8.77 -3.89
CA THR A 124 -8.06 7.69 -3.88
C THR A 124 -8.45 6.57 -4.83
N VAL A 125 -9.72 6.18 -4.87
CA VAL A 125 -10.22 5.15 -5.82
C VAL A 125 -10.14 5.65 -7.26
N ALA A 126 -10.46 6.91 -7.53
CA ALA A 126 -10.30 7.51 -8.87
C ALA A 126 -8.83 7.44 -9.32
N TRP A 127 -7.90 7.87 -8.46
CA TRP A 127 -6.47 7.78 -8.72
C TRP A 127 -6.02 6.32 -8.96
N LEU A 128 -6.51 5.38 -8.14
CA LEU A 128 -6.15 3.96 -8.24
C LEU A 128 -6.53 3.39 -9.61
N ARG A 129 -7.70 3.72 -10.12
CA ARG A 129 -8.20 3.26 -11.43
C ARG A 129 -7.38 3.76 -12.61
N GLU A 130 -6.66 4.86 -12.47
CA GLU A 130 -5.79 5.43 -13.50
C GLU A 130 -4.40 4.77 -13.52
N GLN A 131 -4.07 3.94 -12.53
CA GLN A 131 -2.76 3.32 -12.47
C GLN A 131 -2.62 2.19 -13.49
N PRO A 132 -1.51 2.12 -14.26
CA PRO A 132 -1.32 1.11 -15.31
C PRO A 132 -1.25 -0.33 -14.78
N TRP A 133 -0.96 -0.49 -13.48
CA TRP A 133 -0.91 -1.78 -12.80
C TRP A 133 -2.24 -2.16 -12.11
N PHE A 134 -3.26 -1.32 -12.19
CA PHE A 134 -4.55 -1.61 -11.56
C PHE A 134 -5.21 -2.84 -12.19
N THR A 135 -5.67 -3.75 -11.36
CA THR A 135 -6.19 -5.07 -11.78
C THR A 135 -7.67 -5.08 -12.16
N GLY A 136 -8.32 -3.92 -12.18
CA GLY A 136 -9.75 -3.77 -12.56
C GLY A 136 -10.72 -3.89 -11.37
N SER A 137 -10.29 -4.50 -10.28
CA SER A 137 -11.06 -4.61 -9.04
C SER A 137 -10.15 -4.40 -7.83
N PHE A 138 -10.74 -4.03 -6.69
CA PHE A 138 -9.99 -3.87 -5.44
C PHE A 138 -10.84 -4.26 -4.23
N ALA A 139 -10.16 -4.66 -3.16
CA ALA A 139 -10.73 -4.80 -1.84
C ALA A 139 -10.18 -3.71 -0.92
N THR A 140 -10.93 -3.31 0.09
CA THR A 140 -10.49 -2.40 1.15
C THR A 140 -10.29 -3.14 2.45
N ILE A 141 -9.27 -2.71 3.21
CA ILE A 141 -8.99 -3.17 4.57
C ILE A 141 -8.76 -1.93 5.42
N GLY A 142 -9.40 -1.86 6.58
CA GLY A 142 -9.23 -0.78 7.53
C GLY A 142 -9.93 -1.05 8.83
#